data_9d2e2a5bc567337b20a12e1398701f04
#
_entry.id   9d2e2a5bc567337b20a12e1398701f04
#
_cell.length_a   1.000
_cell.length_b   1.000
_cell.length_c   1.000
_cell.angle_alpha   90.00
_cell.angle_beta   90.00
_cell.angle_gamma   90.00
#
_symmetry.space_group_name_H-M   'P 1'
#
loop_
_entity.id
_entity.type
_entity.pdbx_description
1 polymer ?
#
loop_
_entity_poly.entity_id
_entity_poly.type
_entity_poly.pdbx_seq_one_letter_code
_entity_poly.pdbx_strand_id
1 'polypeptide(L)'
;MDNIPIVDAHHHLWDLNNENTKYSWLMVTEGEAFFGDYGSIRKSYLLEDYLEDSKNQNIIKSVHVQAEHDDDKPVNETAWLQNLADSHSSKLPNAIVAYADFSKNNVSEVLDAHQEYKNTRGIRQILSYNEEEPKYSHASEDFMKNSKWIENFNSIRNRNLSFDIQIYKHQMEDAVNLATKYDDILFILNHTGEPCYQS
;
A
#
# COMPACT_ATOMS: atom_id res chain seq x y z
N MET A 1 23.62 1.15 22.97
CA MET A 1 22.94 0.16 22.10
C MET A 1 23.70 0.15 20.81
N ASP A 2 23.98 -1.02 20.28
CA ASP A 2 24.68 -1.14 19.01
C ASP A 2 23.88 -0.42 17.93
N ASN A 3 24.58 0.37 17.13
CA ASN A 3 23.96 1.18 16.06
C ASN A 3 23.63 0.29 14.84
N ILE A 4 22.74 -0.70 15.07
CA ILE A 4 22.33 -1.67 14.04
C ILE A 4 21.64 -0.90 12.92
N PRO A 5 22.07 -1.04 11.65
CA PRO A 5 21.39 -0.42 10.53
C PRO A 5 20.03 -1.08 10.31
N ILE A 6 19.00 -0.24 10.16
CA ILE A 6 17.60 -0.67 9.99
C ILE A 6 17.12 -0.26 8.60
N VAL A 7 16.49 -1.18 7.90
CA VAL A 7 15.65 -0.88 6.76
C VAL A 7 14.19 -0.97 7.25
N ASP A 8 13.51 0.16 7.31
CA ASP A 8 12.08 0.17 7.60
C ASP A 8 11.32 -0.31 6.35
N ALA A 9 10.80 -1.52 6.43
CA ALA A 9 10.21 -2.20 5.28
C ALA A 9 8.76 -1.80 5.01
N HIS A 10 8.10 -1.02 5.89
CA HIS A 10 6.71 -0.66 5.74
C HIS A 10 6.35 0.56 6.60
N HIS A 11 6.31 1.73 5.99
CA HIS A 11 5.75 2.94 6.62
C HIS A 11 4.82 3.66 5.64
N HIS A 12 4.09 4.63 6.17
CA HIS A 12 3.21 5.49 5.41
C HIS A 12 3.53 6.95 5.68
N LEU A 13 3.39 7.79 4.66
CA LEU A 13 3.35 9.23 4.75
C LEU A 13 2.06 9.70 4.07
N TRP A 14 1.48 10.78 4.55
CA TRP A 14 0.35 11.44 3.90
C TRP A 14 0.36 12.94 4.18
N ASP A 15 -0.04 13.73 3.20
CA ASP A 15 -0.16 15.17 3.31
C ASP A 15 -1.60 15.59 3.02
N LEU A 16 -2.33 15.98 4.07
CA LEU A 16 -3.73 16.41 3.96
C LEU A 16 -3.88 17.84 3.39
N ASN A 17 -2.77 18.57 3.21
CA ASN A 17 -2.75 19.91 2.66
C ASN A 17 -2.27 19.95 1.20
N ASN A 18 -1.87 18.82 0.64
CA ASN A 18 -1.40 18.72 -0.73
C ASN A 18 -2.62 18.63 -1.68
N GLU A 19 -2.75 19.56 -2.61
CA GLU A 19 -3.88 19.61 -3.56
C GLU A 19 -3.88 18.43 -4.56
N ASN A 20 -2.75 17.73 -4.71
CA ASN A 20 -2.60 16.60 -5.63
C ASN A 20 -2.80 15.25 -4.98
N THR A 21 -2.88 15.17 -3.65
CA THR A 21 -3.13 13.93 -2.92
C THR A 21 -4.37 14.08 -2.03
N LYS A 22 -5.10 12.99 -1.85
CA LYS A 22 -6.32 13.00 -1.05
C LYS A 22 -6.49 11.63 -0.38
N TYR A 23 -6.81 11.67 0.91
CA TYR A 23 -6.96 10.48 1.77
C TYR A 23 -8.33 10.51 2.44
N SER A 24 -9.36 10.19 1.66
CA SER A 24 -10.77 10.29 2.11
C SER A 24 -11.06 9.42 3.31
N TRP A 25 -10.37 8.29 3.46
CA TRP A 25 -10.53 7.40 4.60
C TRP A 25 -10.16 8.04 5.96
N LEU A 26 -9.24 9.01 5.97
CA LEU A 26 -8.89 9.78 7.19
C LEU A 26 -9.97 10.78 7.58
N MET A 27 -10.85 11.15 6.65
CA MET A 27 -11.84 12.19 6.83
C MET A 27 -13.21 11.64 7.27
N VAL A 28 -13.34 10.32 7.42
CA VAL A 28 -14.58 9.69 7.94
C VAL A 28 -14.91 10.15 9.35
N THR A 29 -16.20 10.18 9.68
CA THR A 29 -16.67 10.62 11.00
C THR A 29 -16.45 9.55 12.05
N GLU A 30 -16.47 9.96 13.31
CA GLU A 30 -16.42 9.03 14.44
C GLU A 30 -17.55 7.99 14.35
N GLY A 31 -17.20 6.70 14.50
CA GLY A 31 -18.12 5.57 14.38
C GLY A 31 -18.19 4.94 12.98
N GLU A 32 -17.65 5.61 11.94
CA GLU A 32 -17.56 5.06 10.59
C GLU A 32 -16.15 4.55 10.27
N ALA A 33 -15.17 4.89 11.11
CA ALA A 33 -13.80 4.49 10.92
C ALA A 33 -13.61 2.99 11.22
N PHE A 34 -12.92 2.30 10.31
CA PHE A 34 -12.74 0.84 10.35
C PHE A 34 -12.05 0.34 11.64
N PHE A 35 -11.03 1.05 12.11
CA PHE A 35 -10.27 0.70 13.32
C PHE A 35 -10.61 1.58 14.53
N GLY A 36 -11.76 2.23 14.57
CA GLY A 36 -12.16 3.13 15.63
C GLY A 36 -11.86 4.60 15.32
N ASP A 37 -11.62 5.43 16.34
CA ASP A 37 -11.43 6.87 16.17
C ASP A 37 -10.08 7.21 15.51
N TYR A 38 -10.12 7.85 14.35
CA TYR A 38 -8.95 8.34 13.62
C TYR A 38 -8.52 9.78 14.01
N GLY A 39 -9.14 10.37 15.02
CA GLY A 39 -8.87 11.76 15.40
C GLY A 39 -7.40 12.05 15.65
N SER A 40 -6.66 11.13 16.26
CA SER A 40 -5.22 11.27 16.55
C SER A 40 -4.32 11.26 15.31
N ILE A 41 -4.74 10.61 14.23
CA ILE A 41 -3.99 10.49 12.96
C ILE A 41 -4.56 11.37 11.85
N ARG A 42 -5.66 12.11 12.10
CA ARG A 42 -6.28 13.06 11.15
C ARG A 42 -5.49 14.37 11.06
N LYS A 43 -4.23 14.23 10.74
CA LYS A 43 -3.26 15.32 10.50
C LYS A 43 -2.26 14.83 9.46
N SER A 44 -1.60 15.72 8.76
CA SER A 44 -0.49 15.32 7.89
C SER A 44 0.58 14.61 8.71
N TYR A 45 1.16 13.56 8.15
CA TYR A 45 2.35 12.86 8.67
C TYR A 45 3.39 12.86 7.57
N LEU A 46 4.32 13.78 7.68
CA LEU A 46 5.30 14.10 6.65
C LEU A 46 6.64 13.40 6.92
N LEU A 47 7.57 13.53 5.99
CA LEU A 47 8.91 12.96 6.16
C LEU A 47 9.63 13.50 7.39
N GLU A 48 9.45 14.78 7.72
CA GLU A 48 10.02 15.41 8.90
C GLU A 48 9.49 14.78 10.20
N ASP A 49 8.18 14.47 10.25
CA ASP A 49 7.57 13.77 11.39
C ASP A 49 8.16 12.36 11.53
N TYR A 50 8.26 11.63 10.42
CA TYR A 50 8.86 10.30 10.40
C TYR A 50 10.31 10.31 10.86
N LEU A 51 11.12 11.28 10.42
CA LEU A 51 12.51 11.42 10.81
C LEU A 51 12.66 11.80 12.30
N GLU A 52 11.77 12.63 12.83
CA GLU A 52 11.76 12.98 14.26
C GLU A 52 11.37 11.76 15.11
N ASP A 53 10.31 11.03 14.73
CA ASP A 53 9.86 9.83 15.44
C ASP A 53 10.94 8.73 15.45
N SER A 54 11.69 8.61 14.35
CA SER A 54 12.72 7.59 14.17
C SER A 54 14.14 8.04 14.56
N LYS A 55 14.34 9.26 15.08
CA LYS A 55 15.67 9.87 15.34
C LYS A 55 16.61 9.03 16.23
N ASN A 56 16.04 8.18 17.08
CA ASN A 56 16.80 7.29 17.95
C ASN A 56 17.05 5.91 17.32
N GLN A 57 16.63 5.71 16.09
CA GLN A 57 16.81 4.51 15.30
C GLN A 57 17.84 4.77 14.20
N ASN A 58 18.62 3.76 13.84
CA ASN A 58 19.55 3.88 12.72
C ASN A 58 18.86 3.48 11.41
N ILE A 59 17.83 4.23 11.01
CA ILE A 59 17.14 4.01 9.74
C ILE A 59 18.06 4.44 8.60
N ILE A 60 18.51 3.48 7.81
CA ILE A 60 19.38 3.73 6.64
C ILE A 60 18.60 3.71 5.31
N LYS A 61 17.44 3.04 5.27
CA LYS A 61 16.52 2.99 4.13
C LYS A 61 15.10 2.80 4.62
N SER A 62 14.15 3.20 3.79
CA SER A 62 12.73 2.91 4.04
C SER A 62 11.97 2.56 2.77
N VAL A 63 10.87 1.82 2.96
CA VAL A 63 9.89 1.48 1.94
C VAL A 63 8.56 2.14 2.32
N HIS A 64 8.12 3.08 1.52
CA HIS A 64 6.76 3.60 1.65
C HIS A 64 5.79 2.64 0.98
N VAL A 65 4.79 2.19 1.70
CA VAL A 65 3.67 1.45 1.14
C VAL A 65 2.50 2.40 0.97
N GLN A 66 1.79 2.34 -0.15
CA GLN A 66 0.66 3.21 -0.47
C GLN A 66 -0.28 3.39 0.74
N ALA A 67 -0.75 4.63 0.98
CA ALA A 67 -1.51 4.99 2.16
C ALA A 67 -3.01 5.20 1.87
N GLU A 68 -3.59 4.43 0.93
CA GLU A 68 -5.01 4.54 0.54
C GLU A 68 -5.36 5.95 0.02
N HIS A 69 -4.47 6.51 -0.81
CA HIS A 69 -4.79 7.68 -1.62
C HIS A 69 -6.02 7.37 -2.50
N ASP A 70 -6.90 8.34 -2.68
CA ASP A 70 -8.11 8.19 -3.50
C ASP A 70 -7.77 7.72 -4.93
N ASP A 71 -8.49 6.72 -5.42
CA ASP A 71 -8.15 5.91 -6.59
C ASP A 71 -8.38 6.59 -7.96
N ASP A 72 -8.96 7.79 -7.97
CA ASP A 72 -9.18 8.57 -9.21
C ASP A 72 -7.87 9.06 -9.86
N LYS A 73 -6.79 9.17 -9.07
CA LYS A 73 -5.45 9.59 -9.51
C LYS A 73 -4.34 8.77 -8.85
N PRO A 74 -4.28 7.45 -9.09
CA PRO A 74 -3.44 6.53 -8.32
C PRO A 74 -1.94 6.85 -8.38
N VAL A 75 -1.47 7.54 -9.42
CA VAL A 75 -0.05 7.87 -9.63
C VAL A 75 0.38 9.11 -8.84
N ASN A 76 -0.55 9.93 -8.35
CA ASN A 76 -0.21 11.20 -7.69
C ASN A 76 0.58 10.98 -6.39
N GLU A 77 0.23 9.98 -5.59
CA GLU A 77 0.99 9.64 -4.38
C GLU A 77 2.43 9.25 -4.73
N THR A 78 2.61 8.39 -5.75
CA THR A 78 3.95 7.98 -6.22
C THR A 78 4.77 9.17 -6.70
N ALA A 79 4.16 10.08 -7.47
CA ALA A 79 4.82 11.29 -7.95
C ALA A 79 5.27 12.19 -6.80
N TRP A 80 4.42 12.41 -5.81
CA TRP A 80 4.74 13.16 -4.61
C TRP A 80 5.90 12.54 -3.82
N LEU A 81 5.84 11.24 -3.55
CA LEU A 81 6.86 10.51 -2.81
C LEU A 81 8.21 10.49 -3.55
N GLN A 82 8.21 10.34 -4.88
CA GLN A 82 9.43 10.40 -5.67
C GLN A 82 10.05 11.79 -5.62
N ASN A 83 9.24 12.84 -5.74
CA ASN A 83 9.73 14.21 -5.64
C ASN A 83 10.31 14.49 -4.25
N LEU A 84 9.68 13.99 -3.20
CA LEU A 84 10.17 14.07 -1.82
C LEU A 84 11.54 13.39 -1.70
N ALA A 85 11.68 12.16 -2.17
CA ALA A 85 12.95 11.42 -2.15
C ALA A 85 14.05 12.10 -2.98
N ASP A 86 13.71 12.77 -4.07
CA ASP A 86 14.67 13.47 -4.91
C ASP A 86 15.15 14.79 -4.31
N SER A 87 14.28 15.49 -3.61
CA SER A 87 14.56 16.81 -3.05
C SER A 87 15.17 16.77 -1.65
N HIS A 88 14.76 15.82 -0.79
CA HIS A 88 15.22 15.76 0.59
C HIS A 88 16.60 15.10 0.73
N SER A 89 17.40 15.57 1.70
CA SER A 89 18.77 15.08 1.94
C SER A 89 18.85 13.62 2.39
N SER A 90 17.83 13.11 3.08
CA SER A 90 17.76 11.69 3.50
C SER A 90 17.56 10.73 2.34
N LYS A 91 17.03 11.20 1.21
CA LYS A 91 16.65 10.38 0.05
C LYS A 91 15.58 9.31 0.34
N LEU A 92 14.81 9.50 1.42
CA LEU A 92 13.68 8.63 1.78
C LEU A 92 12.37 9.11 1.11
N PRO A 93 11.47 8.20 0.78
CA PRO A 93 11.61 6.74 0.80
C PRO A 93 12.50 6.22 -0.35
N ASN A 94 13.28 5.16 -0.10
CA ASN A 94 14.14 4.56 -1.13
C ASN A 94 13.39 3.62 -2.07
N ALA A 95 12.26 3.09 -1.62
CA ALA A 95 11.34 2.28 -2.41
C ALA A 95 9.90 2.71 -2.14
N ILE A 96 9.07 2.58 -3.16
CA ILE A 96 7.65 2.88 -3.13
C ILE A 96 6.90 1.63 -3.60
N VAL A 97 5.98 1.16 -2.77
CA VAL A 97 4.94 0.20 -3.12
C VAL A 97 3.70 1.03 -3.41
N ALA A 98 3.35 1.14 -4.68
CA ALA A 98 2.28 2.02 -5.17
C ALA A 98 0.91 1.31 -5.19
N TYR A 99 -0.15 2.05 -5.45
CA TYR A 99 -1.50 1.50 -5.60
C TYR A 99 -1.85 1.27 -7.07
N ALA A 100 -2.44 0.11 -7.38
CA ALA A 100 -3.13 -0.10 -8.64
C ALA A 100 -4.34 -1.01 -8.42
N ASP A 101 -5.47 -0.67 -9.06
CA ASP A 101 -6.68 -1.47 -9.00
C ASP A 101 -6.76 -2.41 -10.22
N PHE A 102 -6.51 -3.69 -9.98
CA PHE A 102 -6.56 -4.73 -11.02
C PHE A 102 -7.98 -5.05 -11.49
N SER A 103 -9.04 -4.50 -10.88
CA SER A 103 -10.39 -4.61 -11.43
C SER A 103 -10.62 -3.69 -12.63
N LYS A 104 -9.76 -2.68 -12.83
CA LYS A 104 -9.89 -1.66 -13.88
C LYS A 104 -9.24 -2.08 -15.19
N ASN A 105 -9.84 -1.64 -16.31
CA ASN A 105 -9.33 -1.96 -17.65
C ASN A 105 -7.99 -1.28 -17.98
N ASN A 106 -7.71 -0.14 -17.35
CA ASN A 106 -6.52 0.68 -17.60
C ASN A 106 -5.37 0.38 -16.62
N VAL A 107 -5.42 -0.74 -15.90
CA VAL A 107 -4.39 -1.07 -14.90
C VAL A 107 -2.99 -1.14 -15.52
N SER A 108 -2.86 -1.62 -16.76
CA SER A 108 -1.55 -1.69 -17.44
C SER A 108 -0.94 -0.30 -17.63
N GLU A 109 -1.73 0.68 -18.05
CA GLU A 109 -1.29 2.07 -18.22
C GLU A 109 -0.91 2.70 -16.87
N VAL A 110 -1.65 2.37 -15.79
CA VAL A 110 -1.33 2.83 -14.44
C VAL A 110 0.00 2.24 -13.97
N LEU A 111 0.26 0.95 -14.22
CA LEU A 111 1.53 0.32 -13.89
C LEU A 111 2.70 0.93 -14.67
N ASP A 112 2.52 1.22 -15.96
CA ASP A 112 3.52 1.92 -16.78
C ASP A 112 3.85 3.29 -16.21
N ALA A 113 2.82 4.08 -15.85
CA ALA A 113 2.99 5.40 -15.26
C ALA A 113 3.72 5.35 -13.90
N HIS A 114 3.46 4.35 -13.07
CA HIS A 114 4.21 4.17 -11.83
C HIS A 114 5.69 3.85 -12.08
N GLN A 115 6.01 3.08 -13.13
CA GLN A 115 7.38 2.71 -13.47
C GLN A 115 8.24 3.86 -14.01
N GLU A 116 7.65 4.98 -14.39
CA GLU A 116 8.39 6.21 -14.71
C GLU A 116 9.09 6.79 -13.46
N TYR A 117 8.65 6.42 -12.27
CA TYR A 117 9.25 6.85 -11.00
C TYR A 117 10.26 5.81 -10.51
N LYS A 118 11.52 6.19 -10.46
CA LYS A 118 12.65 5.29 -10.25
C LYS A 118 12.64 4.53 -8.91
N ASN A 119 11.89 5.01 -7.90
CA ASN A 119 11.81 4.35 -6.59
C ASN A 119 10.63 3.35 -6.51
N THR A 120 9.77 3.26 -7.53
CA THR A 120 8.70 2.24 -7.55
C THR A 120 9.31 0.83 -7.61
N ARG A 121 8.90 -0.04 -6.69
CA ARG A 121 9.39 -1.42 -6.56
C ARG A 121 8.29 -2.44 -6.45
N GLY A 122 7.08 -2.03 -6.12
CA GLY A 122 5.97 -2.93 -5.93
C GLY A 122 4.63 -2.24 -6.06
N ILE A 123 3.59 -3.04 -6.03
CA ILE A 123 2.20 -2.62 -6.06
C ILE A 123 1.47 -3.27 -4.89
N ARG A 124 0.58 -2.53 -4.25
CA ARG A 124 -0.38 -3.08 -3.29
C ARG A 124 -1.80 -2.74 -3.70
N GLN A 125 -2.66 -3.73 -3.69
CA GLN A 125 -4.10 -3.58 -3.57
C GLN A 125 -4.56 -4.36 -2.34
N ILE A 126 -5.31 -3.71 -1.43
CA ILE A 126 -5.85 -4.39 -0.26
C ILE A 126 -6.97 -5.32 -0.73
N LEU A 127 -6.84 -6.60 -0.41
CA LEU A 127 -7.77 -7.65 -0.83
C LEU A 127 -8.57 -8.23 0.36
N SER A 128 -8.39 -7.68 1.56
CA SER A 128 -9.08 -8.14 2.78
C SER A 128 -10.58 -8.00 2.60
N TYR A 129 -11.27 -9.13 2.45
CA TYR A 129 -12.72 -9.23 2.26
C TYR A 129 -13.34 -10.23 3.22
N ASN A 130 -14.44 -9.85 3.85
CA ASN A 130 -15.19 -10.70 4.76
C ASN A 130 -16.66 -10.73 4.33
N GLU A 131 -17.09 -11.86 3.75
CA GLU A 131 -18.45 -12.05 3.27
C GLU A 131 -19.48 -12.11 4.41
N GLU A 132 -19.08 -12.68 5.56
CA GLU A 132 -19.97 -12.82 6.72
C GLU A 132 -20.22 -11.49 7.42
N GLU A 133 -19.19 -10.64 7.47
CA GLU A 133 -19.28 -9.30 8.08
C GLU A 133 -18.68 -8.25 7.14
N PRO A 134 -19.42 -7.81 6.11
CA PRO A 134 -18.91 -6.88 5.09
C PRO A 134 -18.38 -5.54 5.63
N LYS A 135 -18.85 -5.10 6.80
CA LYS A 135 -18.36 -3.88 7.47
C LYS A 135 -16.87 -3.95 7.84
N TYR A 136 -16.30 -5.15 7.90
CA TYR A 136 -14.87 -5.37 8.14
C TYR A 136 -14.09 -5.62 6.84
N SER A 137 -14.70 -5.48 5.68
CA SER A 137 -14.00 -5.58 4.41
C SER A 137 -13.36 -4.26 4.02
N HIS A 138 -12.08 -4.30 3.61
CA HIS A 138 -11.44 -3.21 2.90
C HIS A 138 -11.76 -3.29 1.40
N ALA A 139 -11.73 -4.51 0.85
CA ALA A 139 -12.09 -4.75 -0.54
C ALA A 139 -13.62 -4.73 -0.72
N SER A 140 -14.08 -4.27 -1.88
CA SER A 140 -15.51 -4.24 -2.23
C SER A 140 -16.06 -5.61 -2.59
N GLU A 141 -15.19 -6.57 -2.92
CA GLU A 141 -15.51 -7.95 -3.27
C GLU A 141 -14.29 -8.85 -3.03
N ASP A 142 -14.49 -10.17 -3.10
CA ASP A 142 -13.39 -11.14 -3.07
C ASP A 142 -12.66 -11.16 -4.43
N PHE A 143 -11.74 -10.22 -4.62
CA PHE A 143 -11.02 -10.03 -5.87
C PHE A 143 -10.26 -11.28 -6.32
N MET A 144 -9.78 -12.11 -5.40
CA MET A 144 -9.07 -13.34 -5.76
C MET A 144 -9.97 -14.40 -6.40
N LYS A 145 -11.31 -14.24 -6.32
CA LYS A 145 -12.31 -15.05 -7.01
C LYS A 145 -12.88 -14.37 -8.26
N ASN A 146 -12.53 -13.11 -8.50
CA ASN A 146 -13.00 -12.37 -9.67
C ASN A 146 -12.10 -12.68 -10.88
N SER A 147 -12.70 -13.29 -11.92
CA SER A 147 -11.97 -13.72 -13.12
C SER A 147 -11.32 -12.57 -13.89
N LYS A 148 -11.98 -11.40 -13.94
CA LYS A 148 -11.44 -10.21 -14.61
C LYS A 148 -10.24 -9.63 -13.85
N TRP A 149 -10.33 -9.57 -12.53
CA TRP A 149 -9.21 -9.15 -11.68
C TRP A 149 -8.00 -10.07 -11.89
N ILE A 150 -8.23 -11.40 -11.87
CA ILE A 150 -7.17 -12.40 -12.10
C ILE A 150 -6.58 -12.27 -13.52
N GLU A 151 -7.40 -12.00 -14.53
CA GLU A 151 -6.91 -11.76 -15.89
C GLU A 151 -6.03 -10.51 -15.96
N ASN A 152 -6.51 -9.41 -15.41
CA ASN A 152 -5.79 -8.13 -15.36
C ASN A 152 -4.51 -8.21 -14.52
N PHE A 153 -4.46 -9.09 -13.50
CA PHE A 153 -3.27 -9.31 -12.69
C PHE A 153 -2.05 -9.78 -13.51
N ASN A 154 -2.27 -10.38 -14.68
CA ASN A 154 -1.18 -10.69 -15.63
C ASN A 154 -0.37 -9.45 -16.03
N SER A 155 -0.96 -8.25 -15.96
CA SER A 155 -0.27 -7.03 -16.36
C SER A 155 0.95 -6.70 -15.48
N ILE A 156 1.03 -7.22 -14.25
CA ILE A 156 2.21 -7.01 -13.38
C ILE A 156 3.43 -7.84 -13.83
N ARG A 157 3.22 -8.92 -14.61
CA ARG A 157 4.31 -9.80 -15.07
C ARG A 157 5.30 -9.04 -15.95
N ASN A 158 6.56 -9.45 -15.90
CA ASN A 158 7.67 -8.87 -16.65
C ASN A 158 7.99 -7.39 -16.31
N ARG A 159 7.38 -6.83 -15.24
CA ARG A 159 7.63 -5.45 -14.81
C ARG A 159 8.66 -5.33 -13.69
N ASN A 160 9.14 -6.45 -13.16
CA ASN A 160 10.05 -6.48 -12.00
C ASN A 160 9.49 -5.73 -10.79
N LEU A 161 8.17 -5.86 -10.56
CA LEU A 161 7.45 -5.31 -9.41
C LEU A 161 7.05 -6.44 -8.48
N SER A 162 7.16 -6.22 -7.16
CA SER A 162 6.52 -7.08 -6.17
C SER A 162 5.02 -6.81 -6.10
N PHE A 163 4.28 -7.76 -5.54
CA PHE A 163 2.91 -7.55 -5.15
C PHE A 163 2.76 -7.74 -3.64
N ASP A 164 2.43 -6.64 -2.97
CA ASP A 164 2.13 -6.66 -1.55
C ASP A 164 0.68 -7.07 -1.37
N ILE A 165 0.48 -8.21 -0.73
CA ILE A 165 -0.84 -8.80 -0.52
C ILE A 165 -1.30 -8.61 0.93
N GLN A 166 -2.41 -7.91 1.11
CA GLN A 166 -3.07 -7.72 2.39
C GLN A 166 -4.42 -8.43 2.34
N ILE A 167 -4.59 -9.43 3.18
CA ILE A 167 -5.72 -10.37 3.20
C ILE A 167 -6.04 -10.79 4.63
N TYR A 168 -7.23 -11.32 4.83
CA TYR A 168 -7.57 -12.00 6.05
C TYR A 168 -7.13 -13.47 6.05
N LYS A 169 -6.98 -14.05 7.24
CA LYS A 169 -6.56 -15.43 7.45
C LYS A 169 -7.39 -16.44 6.62
N HIS A 170 -8.70 -16.26 6.50
CA HIS A 170 -9.57 -17.19 5.76
C HIS A 170 -9.35 -17.14 4.23
N GLN A 171 -8.71 -16.09 3.71
CA GLN A 171 -8.36 -15.95 2.28
C GLN A 171 -6.98 -16.55 1.95
N MET A 172 -6.28 -17.15 2.91
CA MET A 172 -4.90 -17.61 2.73
C MET A 172 -4.77 -18.69 1.65
N GLU A 173 -5.77 -19.58 1.50
CA GLU A 173 -5.76 -20.61 0.46
C GLU A 173 -5.84 -19.99 -0.94
N ASP A 174 -6.70 -18.99 -1.12
CA ASP A 174 -6.82 -18.26 -2.38
C ASP A 174 -5.53 -17.51 -2.72
N ALA A 175 -4.87 -16.93 -1.71
CA ALA A 175 -3.57 -16.29 -1.88
C ALA A 175 -2.46 -17.27 -2.28
N VAL A 176 -2.44 -18.48 -1.71
CA VAL A 176 -1.50 -19.55 -2.11
C VAL A 176 -1.76 -19.97 -3.55
N ASN A 177 -3.02 -20.11 -3.95
CA ASN A 177 -3.38 -20.43 -5.33
C ASN A 177 -2.95 -19.34 -6.30
N LEU A 178 -3.15 -18.06 -5.93
CA LEU A 178 -2.70 -16.91 -6.73
C LEU A 178 -1.17 -16.92 -6.86
N ALA A 179 -0.44 -17.03 -5.76
CA ALA A 179 1.02 -17.04 -5.77
C ALA A 179 1.60 -18.23 -6.54
N THR A 180 0.95 -19.39 -6.46
CA THR A 180 1.35 -20.57 -7.24
C THR A 180 1.14 -20.38 -8.74
N LYS A 181 0.04 -19.71 -9.13
CA LYS A 181 -0.25 -19.39 -10.53
C LYS A 181 0.72 -18.36 -11.12
N TYR A 182 1.21 -17.47 -10.29
CA TYR A 182 2.09 -16.34 -10.66
C TYR A 182 3.44 -16.44 -9.92
N ASP A 183 4.10 -17.60 -10.05
CA ASP A 183 5.35 -17.96 -9.35
C ASP A 183 6.57 -17.13 -9.79
N ASP A 184 6.43 -16.37 -10.85
CA ASP A 184 7.40 -15.38 -11.34
C ASP A 184 7.26 -14.00 -10.68
N ILE A 185 6.27 -13.80 -9.81
CA ILE A 185 6.04 -12.55 -9.07
C ILE A 185 6.45 -12.73 -7.61
N LEU A 186 7.17 -11.77 -7.05
CA LEU A 186 7.45 -11.71 -5.63
C LEU A 186 6.21 -11.24 -4.86
N PHE A 187 5.59 -12.11 -4.09
CA PHE A 187 4.53 -11.75 -3.16
C PHE A 187 5.08 -11.40 -1.79
N ILE A 188 4.57 -10.34 -1.19
CA ILE A 188 4.91 -9.90 0.17
C ILE A 188 3.61 -9.87 0.99
N LEU A 189 3.48 -10.77 1.95
CA LEU A 189 2.32 -10.84 2.84
C LEU A 189 2.39 -9.72 3.89
N ASN A 190 1.48 -8.76 3.81
CA ASN A 190 1.38 -7.69 4.80
C ASN A 190 0.70 -8.18 6.09
N HIS A 191 1.08 -7.57 7.22
CA HIS A 191 0.44 -7.75 8.53
C HIS A 191 0.24 -9.22 8.95
N THR A 192 1.11 -10.13 8.47
CA THR A 192 1.07 -11.57 8.76
C THR A 192 -0.27 -12.26 8.41
N GLY A 193 -1.03 -11.69 7.45
CA GLY A 193 -2.37 -12.19 7.10
C GLY A 193 -3.39 -11.86 8.19
N GLU A 194 -3.68 -10.60 8.38
CA GLU A 194 -4.56 -9.98 9.37
C GLU A 194 -5.54 -10.95 10.05
N PRO A 195 -5.42 -11.21 11.35
CA PRO A 195 -6.42 -12.00 12.04
C PRO A 195 -7.74 -11.20 12.07
N CYS A 196 -8.79 -11.69 11.41
CA CYS A 196 -10.14 -11.20 11.69
C CYS A 196 -10.42 -11.40 13.19
N TYR A 197 -10.65 -10.33 13.92
CA TYR A 197 -11.15 -10.43 15.26
C TYR A 197 -12.59 -10.96 15.16
N GLN A 198 -12.72 -12.27 15.38
CA GLN A 198 -14.02 -12.83 15.74
C GLN A 198 -14.28 -12.42 17.18
N SER A 199 -15.31 -11.60 17.37
CA SER A 199 -15.85 -11.25 18.69
C SER A 199 -16.36 -12.47 19.44
#